data_59e3fc428a4bcc3b9baa0500fb55b1e3
#
_entry.id   59e3fc428a4bcc3b9baa0500fb55b1e3
#
_cell.length_a   1.000
_cell.length_b   1.000
_cell.length_c   1.000
_cell.angle_alpha   90.00
_cell.angle_beta   90.00
_cell.angle_gamma   90.00
#
_symmetry.space_group_name_H-M   'P 1'
#
loop_
_entity.id
_entity.type
_entity.pdbx_description
1 polymer ?
#
loop_
_entity_poly.entity_id
_entity_poly.type
_entity_poly.pdbx_seq_one_letter_code
_entity_poly.pdbx_strand_id
1 'polypeptide(L)'
;MNPDSYRAMLAAVQAFHDKHNFKATGGEELAYRVALMAEELGEISACVTKGKPKEALAEEVADLFILILGTAISAEFDLNQTFWDKMQKLEARQSRMINGRIRVSEFRD
;
A
#
# COMPACT_ATOMS: atom_id res chain seq x y z
N MET A 1 -0.96 18.36 15.61
CA MET A 1 -1.11 18.12 14.16
C MET A 1 -0.19 16.98 13.75
N ASN A 2 -0.72 16.02 13.01
CA ASN A 2 0.09 14.88 12.54
C ASN A 2 0.93 15.28 11.32
N PRO A 3 2.19 14.84 11.26
CA PRO A 3 2.99 15.05 10.05
C PRO A 3 2.37 14.36 8.84
N ASP A 4 2.50 14.97 7.68
CA ASP A 4 1.95 14.45 6.42
C ASP A 4 3.03 14.06 5.41
N SER A 5 4.28 13.86 5.87
CA SER A 5 5.38 13.49 5.00
C SER A 5 5.61 11.98 4.97
N TYR A 6 6.05 11.48 3.82
CA TYR A 6 6.45 10.08 3.67
C TYR A 6 7.51 9.69 4.71
N ARG A 7 8.51 10.56 4.91
CA ARG A 7 9.60 10.28 5.87
C ARG A 7 9.06 10.06 7.28
N ALA A 8 8.15 10.90 7.74
CA ALA A 8 7.58 10.79 9.08
C ALA A 8 6.71 9.54 9.21
N MET A 9 5.92 9.22 8.19
CA MET A 9 5.09 8.03 8.17
C MET A 9 5.94 6.76 8.19
N LEU A 10 7.00 6.72 7.38
CA LEU A 10 7.91 5.58 7.34
C LEU A 10 8.61 5.39 8.69
N ALA A 11 9.05 6.49 9.30
CA ALA A 11 9.70 6.43 10.62
C ALA A 11 8.75 5.90 11.70
N ALA A 12 7.48 6.27 11.66
CA ALA A 12 6.47 5.76 12.59
C ALA A 12 6.27 4.24 12.43
N VAL A 13 6.23 3.75 11.19
CA VAL A 13 6.10 2.31 10.91
C VAL A 13 7.36 1.57 11.33
N GLN A 14 8.55 2.14 11.09
CA GLN A 14 9.80 1.54 11.56
C GLN A 14 9.82 1.41 13.09
N ALA A 15 9.40 2.45 13.81
CA ALA A 15 9.32 2.41 15.26
C ALA A 15 8.35 1.32 15.75
N PHE A 16 7.25 1.12 15.04
CA PHE A 16 6.27 0.07 15.32
C PHE A 16 6.89 -1.32 15.11
N HIS A 17 7.60 -1.54 14.01
CA HIS A 17 8.33 -2.79 13.76
C HIS A 17 9.35 -3.09 14.86
N ASP A 18 10.10 -2.06 15.26
CA ASP A 18 11.13 -2.20 16.30
C ASP A 18 10.50 -2.52 17.67
N LYS A 19 9.43 -1.82 18.02
CA LYS A 19 8.72 -2.02 19.28
C LYS A 19 8.25 -3.47 19.44
N HIS A 20 7.74 -4.07 18.37
CA HIS A 20 7.20 -5.42 18.39
C HIS A 20 8.21 -6.48 17.93
N ASN A 21 9.45 -6.07 17.69
CA ASN A 21 10.55 -6.96 17.29
C ASN A 21 10.20 -7.84 16.08
N PHE A 22 9.59 -7.24 15.06
CA PHE A 22 9.12 -7.96 13.88
C PHE A 22 10.24 -8.72 13.17
N LYS A 23 11.45 -8.15 13.15
CA LYS A 23 12.59 -8.75 12.47
C LYS A 23 12.95 -10.13 13.04
N ALA A 24 12.86 -10.29 14.36
CA ALA A 24 13.21 -11.53 15.05
C ALA A 24 12.02 -12.49 15.19
N THR A 25 10.80 -12.02 14.98
CA THR A 25 9.57 -12.80 15.23
C THR A 25 8.80 -13.16 13.98
N GLY A 26 9.39 -12.98 12.79
CA GLY A 26 8.76 -13.35 11.52
C GLY A 26 7.86 -12.28 10.92
N GLY A 27 7.67 -11.14 11.60
CA GLY A 27 6.81 -10.06 11.12
C GLY A 27 7.31 -9.37 9.86
N GLU A 28 8.58 -9.57 9.50
CA GLU A 28 9.18 -8.99 8.30
C GLU A 28 9.38 -10.01 7.16
N GLU A 29 8.92 -11.23 7.33
CA GLU A 29 8.96 -12.22 6.25
C GLU A 29 8.02 -11.81 5.12
N LEU A 30 8.53 -11.74 3.91
CA LEU A 30 7.77 -11.17 2.78
C LEU A 30 6.50 -11.97 2.46
N ALA A 31 6.57 -13.30 2.49
CA ALA A 31 5.38 -14.12 2.24
C ALA A 31 4.27 -13.84 3.27
N TYR A 32 4.63 -13.68 4.53
CA TYR A 32 3.69 -13.34 5.58
C TYR A 32 3.11 -11.94 5.36
N ARG A 33 3.95 -10.97 4.99
CA ARG A 33 3.49 -9.60 4.73
C ARG A 33 2.52 -9.55 3.55
N VAL A 34 2.78 -10.32 2.49
CA VAL A 34 1.85 -10.41 1.35
C VAL A 34 0.51 -10.99 1.80
N ALA A 35 0.51 -12.01 2.65
CA ALA A 35 -0.71 -12.60 3.20
C ALA A 35 -1.50 -11.56 4.02
N LEU A 36 -0.80 -10.77 4.86
CA LEU A 36 -1.45 -9.71 5.64
C LEU A 36 -2.06 -8.63 4.75
N MET A 37 -1.37 -8.25 3.67
CA MET A 37 -1.90 -7.27 2.72
C MET A 37 -3.14 -7.81 2.00
N ALA A 38 -3.16 -9.09 1.67
CA ALA A 38 -4.34 -9.73 1.07
C ALA A 38 -5.53 -9.73 2.04
N GLU A 39 -5.30 -9.97 3.33
CA GLU A 39 -6.35 -9.88 4.35
C GLU A 39 -6.93 -8.48 4.41
N GLU A 40 -6.09 -7.44 4.41
CA GLU A 40 -6.56 -6.05 4.46
C GLU A 40 -7.32 -5.67 3.19
N LEU A 41 -6.89 -6.18 2.04
CA LEU A 41 -7.63 -5.97 0.79
C LEU A 41 -9.02 -6.60 0.88
N GLY A 42 -9.14 -7.76 1.51
CA GLY A 42 -10.43 -8.40 1.78
C GLY A 42 -11.31 -7.55 2.69
N GLU A 43 -10.74 -6.93 3.72
CA GLU A 43 -11.49 -6.03 4.61
C GLU A 43 -11.97 -4.77 3.87
N ILE A 44 -11.15 -4.22 2.99
CA ILE A 44 -11.54 -3.09 2.11
C ILE A 44 -12.71 -3.52 1.23
N SER A 45 -12.62 -4.68 0.61
CA SER A 45 -13.69 -5.25 -0.22
C SER A 45 -14.99 -5.39 0.58
N ALA A 46 -14.91 -5.90 1.81
CA ALA A 46 -16.07 -6.06 2.69
C ALA A 46 -16.72 -4.71 3.02
N CYS A 47 -15.92 -3.66 3.21
CA CYS A 47 -16.45 -2.31 3.45
C CYS A 47 -17.33 -1.85 2.28
N VAL A 48 -16.92 -2.13 1.05
CA VAL A 48 -17.66 -1.75 -0.15
C VAL A 48 -18.91 -2.61 -0.33
N THR A 49 -18.75 -3.93 -0.27
CA THR A 49 -19.87 -4.85 -0.54
C THR A 49 -20.94 -4.83 0.54
N LYS A 50 -20.57 -4.50 1.76
CA LYS A 50 -21.51 -4.40 2.89
C LYS A 50 -22.01 -2.98 3.14
N GLY A 51 -21.62 -2.02 2.30
CA GLY A 51 -22.07 -0.64 2.42
C GLY A 51 -21.69 0.02 3.73
N LYS A 52 -20.49 -0.25 4.25
CA LYS A 52 -20.04 0.35 5.51
C LYS A 52 -19.72 1.84 5.33
N PRO A 53 -19.74 2.63 6.43
CA PRO A 53 -19.46 4.06 6.33
C PRO A 53 -18.02 4.33 5.86
N LYS A 54 -17.82 5.52 5.30
CA LYS A 54 -16.53 5.95 4.76
C LYS A 54 -15.40 5.85 5.78
N GLU A 55 -15.69 6.10 7.05
CA GLU A 55 -14.71 6.04 8.14
C GLU A 55 -14.16 4.62 8.33
N ALA A 56 -15.00 3.61 8.17
CA ALA A 56 -14.56 2.22 8.22
C ALA A 56 -13.65 1.87 7.05
N LEU A 57 -14.01 2.32 5.85
CA LEU A 57 -13.18 2.14 4.66
C LEU A 57 -11.83 2.84 4.83
N ALA A 58 -11.81 4.07 5.35
CA ALA A 58 -10.59 4.83 5.56
C ALA A 58 -9.63 4.09 6.51
N GLU A 59 -10.16 3.50 7.57
CA GLU A 59 -9.34 2.75 8.54
C GLU A 59 -8.68 1.53 7.88
N GLU A 60 -9.44 0.77 7.07
CA GLU A 60 -8.89 -0.40 6.40
C GLU A 60 -7.86 -0.03 5.32
N VAL A 61 -8.08 1.09 4.62
CA VAL A 61 -7.10 1.60 3.66
C VAL A 61 -5.82 2.03 4.38
N ALA A 62 -5.95 2.66 5.56
CA ALA A 62 -4.78 3.02 6.37
C ALA A 62 -4.00 1.78 6.81
N ASP A 63 -4.69 0.71 7.22
CA ASP A 63 -4.04 -0.55 7.59
C ASP A 63 -3.23 -1.11 6.44
N LEU A 64 -3.79 -1.13 5.23
CA LEU A 64 -3.07 -1.58 4.04
C LEU A 64 -1.86 -0.68 3.75
N PHE A 65 -2.02 0.62 3.88
CA PHE A 65 -0.93 1.57 3.65
C PHE A 65 0.23 1.35 4.63
N ILE A 66 -0.07 1.10 5.90
CA ILE A 66 0.93 0.80 6.93
C ILE A 66 1.68 -0.48 6.56
N LEU A 67 0.98 -1.51 6.09
CA LEU A 67 1.62 -2.75 5.62
C LEU A 67 2.51 -2.51 4.40
N ILE A 68 2.08 -1.64 3.49
CA ILE A 68 2.88 -1.27 2.30
C ILE A 68 4.20 -0.61 2.73
N LEU A 69 4.12 0.38 3.62
CA LEU A 69 5.32 1.05 4.15
C LEU A 69 6.23 0.05 4.85
N GLY A 70 5.67 -0.83 5.67
CA GLY A 70 6.42 -1.87 6.37
C GLY A 70 7.07 -2.85 5.42
N THR A 71 6.46 -3.12 4.27
CA THR A 71 7.05 -4.00 3.26
C THR A 71 8.26 -3.37 2.61
N ALA A 72 8.24 -2.06 2.38
CA ALA A 72 9.43 -1.34 1.91
C ALA A 72 10.58 -1.46 2.91
N ILE A 73 10.27 -1.38 4.20
CA ILE A 73 11.26 -1.57 5.27
C ILE A 73 11.80 -3.01 5.25
N SER A 74 10.92 -4.00 5.21
CA SER A 74 11.30 -5.41 5.28
C SER A 74 12.12 -5.86 4.08
N ALA A 75 11.78 -5.38 2.89
CA ALA A 75 12.49 -5.72 1.65
C ALA A 75 13.61 -4.75 1.31
N GLU A 76 13.81 -3.72 2.14
CA GLU A 76 14.91 -2.77 2.02
C GLU A 76 14.98 -2.04 0.68
N PHE A 77 13.82 -1.46 0.25
CA PHE A 77 13.82 -0.62 -0.95
C PHE A 77 13.27 0.78 -0.64
N ASP A 78 13.67 1.75 -1.45
CA ASP A 78 13.21 3.13 -1.36
C ASP A 78 11.88 3.29 -2.11
N LEU A 79 10.78 3.18 -1.37
CA LEU A 79 9.44 3.29 -1.96
C LEU A 79 9.16 4.69 -2.49
N ASN A 80 9.71 5.73 -1.86
CA ASN A 80 9.54 7.10 -2.33
C ASN A 80 10.13 7.27 -3.73
N GLN A 81 11.34 6.80 -3.93
CA GLN A 81 11.99 6.87 -5.25
C GLN A 81 11.22 6.04 -6.28
N THR A 82 10.83 4.81 -5.90
CA THR A 82 10.09 3.92 -6.78
C THR A 82 8.72 4.51 -7.15
N PHE A 83 8.08 5.18 -6.21
CA PHE A 83 6.80 5.85 -6.46
C PHE A 83 6.93 6.91 -7.56
N TRP A 84 7.93 7.80 -7.43
CA TRP A 84 8.10 8.88 -8.41
C TRP A 84 8.53 8.37 -9.77
N ASP A 85 9.41 7.36 -9.80
CA ASP A 85 9.81 6.71 -11.05
C ASP A 85 8.59 6.08 -11.76
N LYS A 86 7.73 5.44 -10.98
CA LYS A 86 6.52 4.81 -11.52
C LYS A 86 5.51 5.84 -12.00
N MET A 87 5.32 6.93 -11.27
CA MET A 87 4.42 8.00 -11.69
C MET A 87 4.86 8.59 -13.03
N GLN A 88 6.16 8.76 -13.22
CA GLN A 88 6.69 9.25 -14.49
C GLN A 88 6.35 8.31 -15.66
N LYS A 89 6.47 7.00 -15.43
CA LYS A 89 6.08 5.99 -16.42
C LYS A 89 4.57 6.03 -16.70
N LEU A 90 3.76 6.15 -15.66
CA LEU A 90 2.30 6.19 -15.81
C LEU A 90 1.83 7.40 -16.60
N GLU A 91 2.44 8.56 -16.38
CA GLU A 91 2.10 9.78 -17.12
C GLU A 91 2.38 9.66 -18.61
N ALA A 92 3.35 8.83 -19.00
CA ALA A 92 3.69 8.60 -20.40
C ALA A 92 2.79 7.56 -21.06
N ARG A 93 1.95 6.84 -20.30
CA ARG A 93 1.09 5.80 -20.86
C ARG A 93 -0.20 6.37 -21.44
N GLN A 94 -0.75 5.64 -22.40
CA GLN A 94 -2.04 5.95 -22.99
C GLN A 94 -3.17 5.40 -22.14
N SER A 95 -4.36 5.95 -22.33
CA SER A 95 -5.57 5.44 -21.71
C SER A 95 -6.55 4.99 -22.79
N ARG A 96 -7.35 3.97 -22.48
CA ARG A 96 -8.43 3.47 -23.35
C ARG A 96 -9.64 3.12 -22.50
N MET A 97 -10.81 3.24 -23.10
CA MET A 97 -12.05 2.72 -22.49
C MET A 97 -12.15 1.23 -22.81
N ILE A 98 -12.26 0.40 -21.77
CA ILE A 98 -12.42 -1.05 -21.90
C ILE A 98 -13.58 -1.48 -21.02
N ASN A 99 -14.63 -2.02 -21.65
CA ASN A 99 -15.83 -2.48 -20.93
C ASN A 99 -16.44 -1.41 -20.04
N GLY A 100 -16.49 -0.16 -20.53
CA GLY A 100 -17.09 0.94 -19.80
C GLY A 100 -16.20 1.58 -18.73
N ARG A 101 -14.96 1.19 -18.62
CA ARG A 101 -14.02 1.76 -17.67
C ARG A 101 -12.71 2.16 -18.34
N ILE A 102 -12.13 3.24 -17.85
CA ILE A 102 -10.84 3.69 -18.36
C ILE A 102 -9.72 2.80 -17.82
N ARG A 103 -8.76 2.47 -18.70
CA ARG A 103 -7.54 1.75 -18.32
C ARG A 103 -6.32 2.48 -18.84
N VAL A 104 -5.34 2.66 -17.99
CA VAL A 104 -4.03 3.20 -18.34
C VAL A 104 -3.03 2.03 -18.35
N SER A 105 -2.39 1.79 -19.49
CA SER A 105 -1.49 0.66 -19.63
C SER A 105 -0.52 0.90 -20.80
N GLU A 106 0.46 0.01 -20.91
CA GLU A 106 1.30 -0.09 -22.10
C GLU A 106 0.54 -0.97 -23.11
N PHE A 107 -0.33 -0.34 -23.88
CA PHE A 107 -1.10 -1.09 -24.87
C PHE A 107 -0.18 -1.52 -26.02
N ARG A 108 -0.24 -2.79 -26.37
CA ARG A 108 0.48 -3.39 -27.50
C ARG A 108 -0.56 -3.95 -28.45
N ASP A 109 -0.65 -3.32 -29.62
CA ASP A 109 -1.58 -3.74 -30.68
C ASP A 109 -0.88 -4.61 -31.70
#